data_2c0627c4c66c61c8925b99c8f7516397
#
_entry.id   2c0627c4c66c61c8925b99c8f7516397
#
_cell.length_a   1.000
_cell.length_b   1.000
_cell.length_c   1.000
_cell.angle_alpha   90.00
_cell.angle_beta   90.00
_cell.angle_gamma   90.00
#
_symmetry.space_group_name_H-M   'P 1'
#
loop_
_entity.id
_entity.type
_entity.pdbx_description
1 polymer ?
#
loop_
_entity_poly.entity_id
_entity_poly.type
_entity_poly.pdbx_seq_one_letter_code
_entity_poly.pdbx_strand_id
1 'polypeptide(L)'
;MQVPFGEWLPDQPKFMNPGANIAKNVYYAARSYKPFPSLVAYSASTGGSTVGNISKNSKGAGSFRSTNNTSYNFATTKTDIWQLASGAFTSRKSSLTGGDTDFFTLTQFGDYIIVSNGVDAPQYYLMGTSTNFANLSSIATSGTPPVFRTSGVVRDFLVTGNQTSNRNRVQWSGINDI
;
A
#
# COMPACT_ATOMS: atom_id res chain seq x y z
N MET A 1 -24.50 21.46 -34.79
CA MET A 1 -24.06 20.18 -35.40
C MET A 1 -23.68 19.24 -34.26
N GLN A 2 -24.37 18.12 -34.10
CA GLN A 2 -23.96 17.10 -33.09
C GLN A 2 -22.99 16.14 -33.77
N VAL A 3 -21.80 16.00 -33.21
CA VAL A 3 -20.82 15.01 -33.65
C VAL A 3 -20.97 13.79 -32.77
N PRO A 4 -21.44 12.63 -33.28
CA PRO A 4 -21.51 11.42 -32.49
C PRO A 4 -20.09 10.89 -32.24
N PHE A 5 -19.79 10.56 -31.03
CA PHE A 5 -18.56 9.86 -30.68
C PHE A 5 -18.85 8.36 -30.55
N GLY A 6 -18.15 7.57 -31.36
CA GLY A 6 -18.23 6.11 -31.32
C GLY A 6 -17.42 5.50 -30.17
N GLU A 7 -17.40 4.18 -30.14
CA GLU A 7 -16.60 3.42 -29.17
C GLU A 7 -15.09 3.68 -29.33
N TRP A 8 -14.32 3.37 -28.32
CA TRP A 8 -12.87 3.35 -28.42
C TRP A 8 -12.40 2.10 -29.15
N LEU A 9 -11.84 2.27 -30.34
CA LEU A 9 -11.40 1.21 -31.24
C LEU A 9 -9.92 1.45 -31.64
N PRO A 10 -8.97 1.21 -30.73
CA PRO A 10 -7.55 1.54 -30.95
C PRO A 10 -6.92 0.75 -32.10
N ASP A 11 -7.40 -0.48 -32.34
CA ASP A 11 -6.83 -1.41 -33.31
C ASP A 11 -7.36 -1.21 -34.73
N GLN A 12 -8.32 -0.32 -34.91
CA GLN A 12 -8.89 -0.04 -36.23
C GLN A 12 -8.03 0.98 -37.02
N PRO A 13 -7.85 0.78 -38.32
CA PRO A 13 -7.18 1.77 -39.17
C PRO A 13 -7.90 3.12 -39.12
N LYS A 14 -7.14 4.21 -39.03
CA LYS A 14 -7.68 5.56 -38.83
C LYS A 14 -8.71 5.98 -39.89
N PHE A 15 -8.57 5.54 -41.13
CA PHE A 15 -9.44 5.92 -42.24
C PHE A 15 -10.76 5.11 -42.29
N MET A 16 -10.87 4.01 -41.58
CA MET A 16 -12.07 3.16 -41.50
C MET A 16 -12.65 3.09 -40.09
N ASN A 17 -12.13 3.83 -39.14
CA ASN A 17 -12.55 3.74 -37.76
C ASN A 17 -13.73 4.69 -37.47
N PRO A 18 -14.94 4.15 -37.21
CA PRO A 18 -16.10 4.95 -36.83
C PRO A 18 -16.01 5.47 -35.38
N GLY A 19 -15.04 5.02 -34.63
CA GLY A 19 -14.83 5.37 -33.24
C GLY A 19 -13.56 6.22 -32.98
N ALA A 20 -13.19 6.32 -31.72
CA ALA A 20 -12.00 7.04 -31.31
C ALA A 20 -10.78 6.10 -31.24
N ASN A 21 -9.67 6.48 -31.88
CA ASN A 21 -8.41 5.75 -31.75
C ASN A 21 -7.68 6.07 -30.44
N ILE A 22 -7.86 7.29 -29.91
CA ILE A 22 -7.20 7.77 -28.72
C ILE A 22 -8.27 8.29 -27.77
N ALA A 23 -8.32 7.69 -26.57
CA ALA A 23 -9.14 8.17 -25.47
C ALA A 23 -8.23 8.28 -24.22
N LYS A 24 -8.04 9.48 -23.70
CA LYS A 24 -7.20 9.76 -22.53
C LYS A 24 -8.03 10.45 -21.45
N ASN A 25 -7.90 9.97 -20.20
CA ASN A 25 -8.60 10.52 -19.03
C ASN A 25 -10.13 10.55 -19.16
N VAL A 26 -10.68 9.65 -19.96
CA VAL A 26 -12.12 9.51 -20.17
C VAL A 26 -12.51 8.05 -20.17
N TYR A 27 -13.76 7.77 -19.85
CA TYR A 27 -14.37 6.46 -20.05
C TYR A 27 -15.62 6.58 -20.94
N TYR A 28 -15.89 5.55 -21.72
CA TYR A 28 -17.06 5.50 -22.55
C TYR A 28 -18.33 5.29 -21.74
N ALA A 29 -19.37 6.07 -22.00
CA ALA A 29 -20.65 5.95 -21.32
C ALA A 29 -21.79 6.29 -22.28
N ALA A 30 -22.56 5.28 -22.64
CA ALA A 30 -23.82 5.39 -23.40
C ALA A 30 -23.74 6.40 -24.59
N ARG A 31 -22.89 6.16 -25.58
CA ARG A 31 -22.64 6.98 -26.78
C ARG A 31 -21.93 8.31 -26.51
N SER A 32 -21.26 8.44 -25.40
CA SER A 32 -20.45 9.60 -25.07
C SER A 32 -19.22 9.20 -24.28
N TYR A 33 -18.29 10.15 -24.12
CA TYR A 33 -17.15 10.00 -23.22
C TYR A 33 -17.36 10.91 -22.01
N LYS A 34 -17.13 10.35 -20.82
CA LYS A 34 -17.13 11.10 -19.56
C LYS A 34 -15.70 11.21 -19.03
N PRO A 35 -15.29 12.35 -18.48
CA PRO A 35 -14.01 12.44 -17.81
C PRO A 35 -13.98 11.51 -16.59
N PHE A 36 -12.83 10.92 -16.30
CA PHE A 36 -12.63 10.26 -15.02
C PHE A 36 -12.86 11.29 -13.92
N PRO A 37 -13.65 10.93 -12.90
CA PRO A 37 -13.84 11.81 -11.74
C PRO A 37 -12.47 12.06 -11.10
N SER A 38 -12.22 13.29 -10.68
CA SER A 38 -11.04 13.60 -9.88
C SER A 38 -11.09 12.86 -8.55
N LEU A 39 -9.93 12.48 -8.04
CA LEU A 39 -9.83 11.92 -6.70
C LEU A 39 -10.34 12.97 -5.70
N VAL A 40 -11.35 12.62 -4.95
CA VAL A 40 -11.89 13.45 -3.88
C VAL A 40 -11.33 12.93 -2.56
N ALA A 41 -10.92 13.85 -1.69
CA ALA A 41 -10.48 13.47 -0.35
C ALA A 41 -11.60 12.70 0.36
N TYR A 42 -11.26 11.53 0.90
CA TYR A 42 -12.19 10.75 1.70
C TYR A 42 -12.51 11.52 2.98
N SER A 43 -13.73 11.97 3.12
CA SER A 43 -14.24 12.51 4.36
C SER A 43 -15.16 11.46 4.99
N ALA A 44 -14.75 10.86 6.09
CA ALA A 44 -15.66 10.03 6.87
C ALA A 44 -16.68 10.97 7.54
N SER A 45 -17.83 11.09 6.92
CA SER A 45 -18.97 11.81 7.50
C SER A 45 -19.65 10.97 8.58
N THR A 46 -18.96 10.74 9.68
CA THR A 46 -19.61 10.29 10.91
C THR A 46 -19.25 11.30 11.99
N GLY A 47 -20.14 12.28 12.17
CA GLY A 47 -19.98 13.27 13.24
C GLY A 47 -19.14 14.51 12.91
N GLY A 48 -18.96 14.87 11.64
CA GLY A 48 -18.39 16.19 11.28
C GLY A 48 -16.87 16.33 11.41
N SER A 49 -16.12 15.27 11.67
CA SER A 49 -14.65 15.30 11.67
C SER A 49 -14.11 15.01 10.27
N THR A 50 -13.37 15.95 9.74
CA THR A 50 -12.56 15.74 8.53
C THR A 50 -11.48 14.71 8.84
N VAL A 51 -11.34 13.67 8.01
CA VAL A 51 -10.21 12.74 8.10
C VAL A 51 -8.92 13.56 7.98
N GLY A 52 -8.07 13.51 9.01
CA GLY A 52 -6.80 14.22 9.00
C GLY A 52 -5.97 13.80 7.79
N ASN A 53 -5.44 14.76 7.06
CA ASN A 53 -4.57 14.49 5.93
C ASN A 53 -3.17 14.08 6.40
N ILE A 54 -2.61 13.06 5.76
CA ILE A 54 -1.17 12.81 5.85
C ILE A 54 -0.49 13.95 5.09
N SER A 55 0.32 14.76 5.78
CA SER A 55 0.94 15.97 5.23
C SER A 55 2.07 15.73 4.24
N LYS A 56 2.39 14.46 3.95
CA LYS A 56 3.51 14.04 3.09
C LYS A 56 3.06 13.02 2.06
N ASN A 57 3.80 12.89 0.96
CA ASN A 57 3.51 11.90 -0.08
C ASN A 57 3.52 10.48 0.48
N SER A 58 2.48 9.72 0.20
CA SER A 58 2.40 8.30 0.55
C SER A 58 3.44 7.49 -0.24
N LYS A 59 4.10 6.57 0.43
CA LYS A 59 5.11 5.64 -0.12
C LYS A 59 4.64 4.18 -0.13
N GLY A 60 3.51 3.91 0.45
CA GLY A 60 2.84 2.62 0.51
C GLY A 60 1.58 2.72 1.33
N ALA A 61 0.64 1.84 1.08
CA ALA A 61 -0.58 1.71 1.86
C ALA A 61 -1.09 0.27 1.81
N GLY A 62 -1.83 -0.13 2.82
CA GLY A 62 -2.45 -1.45 2.87
C GLY A 62 -3.61 -1.49 3.84
N SER A 63 -4.55 -2.37 3.54
CA SER A 63 -5.67 -2.71 4.41
C SER A 63 -5.54 -4.17 4.81
N PHE A 64 -5.62 -4.44 6.09
CA PHE A 64 -5.38 -5.75 6.68
C PHE A 64 -6.54 -6.12 7.59
N ARG A 65 -6.74 -7.41 7.76
CA ARG A 65 -7.81 -7.92 8.59
C ARG A 65 -7.27 -8.92 9.60
N SER A 66 -7.53 -8.67 10.87
CA SER A 66 -7.14 -9.59 11.93
C SER A 66 -8.05 -10.82 11.99
N THR A 67 -7.61 -11.84 12.71
CA THR A 67 -8.38 -13.08 12.93
C THR A 67 -9.74 -12.84 13.59
N ASN A 68 -9.89 -11.78 14.37
CA ASN A 68 -11.16 -11.36 14.97
C ASN A 68 -12.00 -10.45 14.05
N ASN A 69 -11.69 -10.38 12.77
CA ASN A 69 -12.43 -9.64 11.76
C ASN A 69 -12.33 -8.10 11.83
N THR A 70 -11.44 -7.55 12.64
CA THR A 70 -11.20 -6.10 12.71
C THR A 70 -10.29 -5.66 11.56
N SER A 71 -10.65 -4.58 10.88
CA SER A 71 -9.87 -4.02 9.77
C SER A 71 -8.89 -2.97 10.28
N TYR A 72 -7.67 -3.04 9.76
CA TYR A 72 -6.58 -2.11 10.04
C TYR A 72 -6.07 -1.52 8.74
N ASN A 73 -6.08 -0.21 8.63
CA ASN A 73 -5.64 0.51 7.45
C ASN A 73 -4.39 1.33 7.78
N PHE A 74 -3.33 1.10 7.04
CA PHE A 74 -2.07 1.80 7.22
C PHE A 74 -1.64 2.51 5.94
N ALA A 75 -0.98 3.64 6.12
CA ALA A 75 -0.29 4.34 5.04
C ALA A 75 1.10 4.76 5.54
N THR A 76 2.07 4.76 4.65
CA THR A 76 3.43 5.13 4.97
C THR A 76 3.83 6.39 4.24
N THR A 77 4.63 7.20 4.86
CA THR A 77 5.35 8.31 4.23
C THR A 77 6.84 8.01 4.25
N LYS A 78 7.67 8.91 3.79
CA LYS A 78 9.13 8.76 3.84
C LYS A 78 9.66 8.44 5.25
N THR A 79 9.06 9.04 6.28
CA THR A 79 9.57 9.03 7.66
C THR A 79 8.63 8.41 8.69
N ASP A 80 7.39 8.13 8.30
CA ASP A 80 6.35 7.77 9.27
C ASP A 80 5.43 6.67 8.75
N ILE A 81 4.89 5.87 9.67
CA ILE A 81 3.81 4.93 9.42
C ILE A 81 2.56 5.44 10.15
N TRP A 82 1.46 5.57 9.42
CA TRP A 82 0.20 6.10 9.88
C TRP A 82 -0.88 5.03 9.86
N GLN A 83 -1.72 5.01 10.87
CA GLN A 83 -2.94 4.20 10.90
C GLN A 83 -4.16 5.09 10.73
N LEU A 84 -5.04 4.70 9.83
CA LEU A 84 -6.38 5.28 9.77
C LEU A 84 -7.28 4.55 10.77
N ALA A 85 -7.66 5.22 11.84
CA ALA A 85 -8.55 4.72 12.87
C ALA A 85 -9.57 5.80 13.25
N SER A 86 -10.83 5.41 13.42
CA SER A 86 -11.92 6.33 13.81
C SER A 86 -12.01 7.59 12.94
N GLY A 87 -11.71 7.47 11.64
CA GLY A 87 -11.78 8.59 10.70
C GLY A 87 -10.59 9.56 10.76
N ALA A 88 -9.51 9.24 11.47
CA ALA A 88 -8.31 10.07 11.52
C ALA A 88 -7.03 9.24 11.31
N PHE A 89 -6.01 9.88 10.73
CA PHE A 89 -4.68 9.30 10.66
C PHE A 89 -3.90 9.60 11.94
N THR A 90 -3.43 8.54 12.59
CA THR A 90 -2.57 8.61 13.78
C THR A 90 -1.21 8.03 13.44
N SER A 91 -0.12 8.74 13.77
CA SER A 91 1.23 8.21 13.59
C SER A 91 1.45 7.04 14.54
N ARG A 92 1.91 5.91 13.99
CA ARG A 92 2.23 4.67 14.70
C ARG A 92 3.72 4.35 14.69
N LYS A 93 4.47 5.06 13.89
CA LYS A 93 5.94 5.06 13.87
C LYS A 93 6.41 6.34 13.23
N SER A 94 7.47 6.92 13.74
CA SER A 94 8.13 8.09 13.19
C SER A 94 9.64 7.89 13.11
N SER A 95 10.33 8.87 12.53
CA SER A 95 11.80 8.90 12.44
C SER A 95 12.42 7.76 11.63
N LEU A 96 11.70 7.25 10.62
CA LEU A 96 12.27 6.39 9.60
C LEU A 96 13.16 7.24 8.65
N THR A 97 14.13 6.59 8.00
CA THR A 97 15.18 7.27 7.22
C THR A 97 15.10 6.98 5.72
N GLY A 98 13.98 6.45 5.23
CA GLY A 98 13.77 6.17 3.80
C GLY A 98 14.00 7.37 2.89
N GLY A 99 14.50 7.12 1.68
CA GLY A 99 14.71 8.14 0.65
C GLY A 99 13.43 8.50 -0.12
N ASP A 100 13.52 9.48 -1.03
CA ASP A 100 12.39 9.90 -1.85
C ASP A 100 11.99 8.85 -2.89
N THR A 101 12.89 7.96 -3.25
CA THR A 101 12.68 6.85 -4.20
C THR A 101 12.35 5.53 -3.51
N ASP A 102 12.39 5.47 -2.19
CA ASP A 102 12.08 4.24 -1.45
C ASP A 102 10.58 4.07 -1.26
N PHE A 103 10.11 2.86 -1.49
CA PHE A 103 8.73 2.45 -1.26
C PHE A 103 8.67 1.48 -0.09
N PHE A 104 7.53 1.47 0.58
CA PHE A 104 7.28 0.55 1.66
C PHE A 104 6.50 -0.66 1.17
N THR A 105 6.96 -1.84 1.56
CA THR A 105 6.22 -3.09 1.43
C THR A 105 5.54 -3.37 2.75
N LEU A 106 4.23 -3.65 2.69
CA LEU A 106 3.41 -4.02 3.83
C LEU A 106 2.90 -5.45 3.58
N THR A 107 3.19 -6.35 4.49
CA THR A 107 2.83 -7.78 4.36
C THR A 107 2.16 -8.25 5.64
N GLN A 108 1.02 -8.93 5.52
CA GLN A 108 0.35 -9.56 6.64
C GLN A 108 0.84 -11.01 6.80
N PHE A 109 1.26 -11.37 8.01
CA PHE A 109 1.61 -12.72 8.42
C PHE A 109 0.83 -13.07 9.69
N GLY A 110 -0.21 -13.86 9.56
CA GLY A 110 -1.18 -14.04 10.65
C GLY A 110 -1.79 -12.72 11.09
N ASP A 111 -1.70 -12.41 12.37
CA ASP A 111 -2.10 -11.10 12.92
C ASP A 111 -0.97 -10.07 12.96
N TYR A 112 0.21 -10.41 12.46
CA TYR A 112 1.32 -9.48 12.32
C TYR A 112 1.26 -8.75 10.99
N ILE A 113 1.53 -7.45 11.01
CA ILE A 113 1.78 -6.63 9.84
C ILE A 113 3.25 -6.27 9.84
N ILE A 114 3.96 -6.70 8.81
CA ILE A 114 5.39 -6.47 8.62
C ILE A 114 5.57 -5.36 7.61
N VAL A 115 6.39 -4.37 7.96
CA VAL A 115 6.64 -3.21 7.10
C VAL A 115 8.14 -3.03 6.92
N SER A 116 8.57 -2.89 5.67
CA SER A 116 9.97 -2.62 5.33
C SER A 116 10.09 -1.67 4.14
N ASN A 117 11.13 -0.84 4.15
CA ASN A 117 11.49 0.07 3.06
C ASN A 117 12.86 -0.25 2.44
N GLY A 118 13.53 -1.27 2.92
CA GLY A 118 14.86 -1.66 2.46
C GLY A 118 16.00 -0.73 2.92
N VAL A 119 15.74 0.14 3.87
CA VAL A 119 16.74 1.07 4.46
C VAL A 119 16.77 0.92 5.98
N ASP A 120 15.63 1.07 6.61
CA ASP A 120 15.47 0.92 8.05
C ASP A 120 15.28 -0.56 8.44
N ALA A 121 15.52 -0.88 9.72
CA ALA A 121 15.16 -2.19 10.25
C ALA A 121 13.67 -2.47 10.01
N PRO A 122 13.29 -3.68 9.59
CA PRO A 122 11.89 -4.03 9.39
C PRO A 122 11.07 -3.81 10.66
N GLN A 123 9.87 -3.32 10.49
CA GLN A 123 8.95 -3.01 11.58
C GLN A 123 7.82 -4.04 11.62
N TYR A 124 7.28 -4.30 12.80
CA TYR A 124 6.07 -5.11 12.95
C TYR A 124 5.00 -4.39 13.77
N TYR A 125 3.78 -4.80 13.56
CA TYR A 125 2.60 -4.40 14.32
C TYR A 125 1.71 -5.62 14.53
N LEU A 126 1.44 -6.00 15.78
CA LEU A 126 0.50 -7.07 16.11
C LEU A 126 -0.90 -6.48 16.24
N MET A 127 -1.79 -6.84 15.32
CA MET A 127 -3.18 -6.39 15.32
C MET A 127 -3.90 -6.81 16.60
N GLY A 128 -4.66 -5.90 17.18
CA GLY A 128 -5.38 -6.13 18.44
C GLY A 128 -4.55 -5.95 19.71
N THR A 129 -3.22 -5.86 19.61
CA THR A 129 -2.33 -5.75 20.77
C THR A 129 -1.42 -4.52 20.70
N SER A 130 -0.74 -4.32 19.57
CA SER A 130 0.21 -3.22 19.44
C SER A 130 -0.47 -1.85 19.37
N THR A 131 0.10 -0.88 20.03
CA THR A 131 -0.26 0.54 19.86
C THR A 131 0.60 1.20 18.79
N ASN A 132 1.87 0.84 18.69
CA ASN A 132 2.85 1.40 17.76
C ASN A 132 3.63 0.28 17.05
N PHE A 133 4.26 0.61 15.93
CA PHE A 133 5.21 -0.28 15.29
C PHE A 133 6.51 -0.35 16.09
N ALA A 134 7.08 -1.55 16.16
CA ALA A 134 8.38 -1.81 16.78
C ALA A 134 9.30 -2.55 15.80
N ASN A 135 10.57 -2.59 16.07
CA ASN A 135 11.54 -3.31 15.24
C ASN A 135 11.24 -4.82 15.28
N LEU A 136 11.22 -5.44 14.11
CA LEU A 136 10.96 -6.88 13.98
C LEU A 136 11.94 -7.73 14.80
N SER A 137 13.18 -7.26 14.96
CA SER A 137 14.20 -7.92 15.78
C SER A 137 13.82 -8.06 17.25
N SER A 138 12.85 -7.30 17.75
CA SER A 138 12.42 -7.41 19.17
C SER A 138 11.57 -8.64 19.47
N ILE A 139 11.05 -9.31 18.43
CA ILE A 139 10.25 -10.54 18.56
C ILE A 139 10.88 -11.72 17.81
N ALA A 140 11.95 -11.50 17.05
CA ALA A 140 12.65 -12.57 16.37
C ALA A 140 13.20 -13.58 17.39
N THR A 141 12.86 -14.86 17.20
CA THR A 141 13.26 -15.93 18.11
C THR A 141 14.70 -16.39 17.86
N SER A 142 15.19 -16.21 16.62
CA SER A 142 16.57 -16.53 16.25
C SER A 142 17.10 -15.61 15.17
N GLY A 143 18.32 -15.10 15.39
CA GLY A 143 19.00 -14.24 14.44
C GLY A 143 18.44 -12.82 14.36
N THR A 144 19.00 -12.05 13.43
CA THR A 144 18.55 -10.69 13.13
C THR A 144 17.80 -10.67 11.82
N PRO A 145 16.53 -10.22 11.78
CA PRO A 145 15.81 -10.08 10.52
C PRO A 145 16.58 -9.18 9.55
N PRO A 146 16.73 -9.59 8.28
CA PRO A 146 17.45 -8.78 7.31
C PRO A 146 16.66 -7.52 6.97
N VAL A 147 17.34 -6.48 6.53
CA VAL A 147 16.69 -5.33 5.89
C VAL A 147 16.38 -5.73 4.43
N PHE A 148 15.10 -5.68 4.05
CA PHE A 148 14.61 -6.14 2.76
C PHE A 148 13.67 -5.13 2.11
N ARG A 149 13.50 -5.22 0.79
CA ARG A 149 12.56 -4.39 0.03
C ARG A 149 11.27 -5.11 -0.34
N THR A 150 11.31 -6.43 -0.39
CA THR A 150 10.17 -7.24 -0.84
C THR A 150 9.91 -8.34 0.15
N SER A 151 8.65 -8.56 0.48
CA SER A 151 8.21 -9.68 1.30
C SER A 151 6.88 -10.23 0.81
N GLY A 152 6.63 -11.47 1.16
CA GLY A 152 5.38 -12.16 0.90
C GLY A 152 5.23 -13.35 1.84
N VAL A 153 4.03 -13.89 1.92
CA VAL A 153 3.74 -15.07 2.73
C VAL A 153 3.56 -16.27 1.81
N VAL A 154 4.28 -17.34 2.10
CA VAL A 154 4.16 -18.62 1.41
C VAL A 154 3.82 -19.68 2.45
N ARG A 155 2.56 -20.07 2.49
CA ARG A 155 2.01 -20.90 3.55
C ARG A 155 2.30 -20.29 4.93
N ASP A 156 3.10 -21.00 5.73
CA ASP A 156 3.40 -20.66 7.12
C ASP A 156 4.77 -19.95 7.28
N PHE A 157 5.31 -19.41 6.18
CA PHE A 157 6.59 -18.72 6.16
C PHE A 157 6.45 -17.28 5.68
N LEU A 158 7.11 -16.36 6.36
CA LEU A 158 7.40 -15.03 5.84
C LEU A 158 8.65 -15.12 4.96
N VAL A 159 8.50 -14.87 3.67
CA VAL A 159 9.60 -14.89 2.70
C VAL A 159 10.00 -13.47 2.37
N THR A 160 11.30 -13.19 2.42
CA THR A 160 11.88 -11.87 2.16
C THR A 160 12.89 -11.95 1.02
N GLY A 161 12.97 -10.90 0.24
CA GLY A 161 13.90 -10.79 -0.88
C GLY A 161 14.38 -9.35 -1.10
N ASN A 162 15.28 -9.18 -2.06
CA ASN A 162 15.91 -7.89 -2.35
C ASN A 162 16.48 -7.24 -1.08
N GLN A 163 17.31 -8.02 -0.38
CA GLN A 163 17.93 -7.56 0.86
C GLN A 163 18.99 -6.49 0.57
N THR A 164 19.10 -5.50 1.43
CA THR A 164 20.04 -4.40 1.24
C THR A 164 21.51 -4.87 1.22
N SER A 165 21.85 -5.86 2.03
CA SER A 165 23.19 -6.46 2.07
C SER A 165 23.47 -7.40 0.90
N ASN A 166 22.45 -8.04 0.32
CA ASN A 166 22.56 -8.95 -0.81
C ASN A 166 21.23 -9.03 -1.59
N ARG A 167 21.15 -8.31 -2.68
CA ARG A 167 19.90 -8.16 -3.46
C ARG A 167 19.38 -9.47 -4.07
N ASN A 168 20.26 -10.43 -4.32
CA ASN A 168 19.90 -11.72 -4.91
C ASN A 168 19.52 -12.78 -3.85
N ARG A 169 19.59 -12.43 -2.57
CA ARG A 169 19.27 -13.34 -1.48
C ARG A 169 17.77 -13.38 -1.21
N VAL A 170 17.24 -14.59 -1.12
CA VAL A 170 15.91 -14.89 -0.58
C VAL A 170 16.10 -15.58 0.78
N GLN A 171 15.31 -15.17 1.76
CA GLN A 171 15.35 -15.73 3.11
C GLN A 171 13.92 -15.89 3.60
N TRP A 172 13.68 -16.91 4.40
CA TRP A 172 12.38 -17.17 5.01
C TRP A 172 12.50 -17.35 6.53
N SER A 173 11.39 -17.13 7.20
CA SER A 173 11.26 -17.28 8.66
C SER A 173 11.15 -18.77 9.07
N GLY A 174 11.06 -19.03 10.35
CA GLY A 174 10.55 -20.30 10.86
C GLY A 174 9.10 -20.55 10.47
N ILE A 175 8.62 -21.77 10.72
CA ILE A 175 7.19 -22.12 10.53
C ILE A 175 6.38 -21.38 11.58
N ASN A 176 5.40 -20.57 11.15
CA ASN A 176 4.57 -19.73 12.02
C ASN A 176 5.38 -18.86 13.00
N ASP A 177 6.60 -18.55 12.65
CA ASP A 177 7.54 -17.78 13.45
C ASP A 177 8.16 -16.66 12.61
N ILE A 178 8.48 -15.52 13.23
CA ILE A 178 8.99 -14.32 12.57
C ILE A 178 10.40 -14.01 13.05
#